data_76aebf57b89893259992b9d52d66dca6
#
_entry.id   76aebf57b89893259992b9d52d66dca6
#
_cell.length_a   1.000
_cell.length_b   1.000
_cell.length_c   1.000
_cell.angle_alpha   90.00
_cell.angle_beta   90.00
_cell.angle_gamma   90.00
#
_symmetry.space_group_name_H-M   'P 1'
#
loop_
_entity.id
_entity.type
_entity.pdbx_description
1 polymer ?
#
loop_
_entity_poly.entity_id
_entity_poly.type
_entity_poly.pdbx_seq_one_letter_code
_entity_poly.pdbx_strand_id
1 'polypeptide(L)'
;MDGSPSILLTNDDGIESAGLRALYDGLAEVGSVTAVAPASDQSAVGRSMSTEVAVHEHELGYAVEGTPSDCVVAGLDALCADPDVVVSGSNEGANLGMYVLGRSGTVSAAVEAAYFGVPAIATSLFLPQEKFGAGTSYDEHRDAVRATTYLVEHALETGVFDDADYLNVNAPLPGDTPAQMAITT
;
A
#
# COMPACT_ATOMS: atom_id res chain seq x y z
N MET A 1 11.45 -20.61 12.51
CA MET A 1 10.75 -19.82 11.47
C MET A 1 11.62 -18.59 11.30
N ASP A 2 12.04 -18.30 10.11
CA ASP A 2 12.79 -17.08 9.81
C ASP A 2 11.87 -15.92 10.19
N GLY A 3 12.33 -15.01 11.04
CA GLY A 3 11.50 -13.99 11.66
C GLY A 3 11.12 -12.83 10.74
N SER A 4 11.18 -13.02 9.41
CA SER A 4 10.81 -12.01 8.42
C SER A 4 9.29 -11.96 8.24
N PRO A 5 8.66 -10.78 8.21
CA PRO A 5 7.21 -10.65 8.10
C PRO A 5 6.67 -11.13 6.74
N SER A 6 5.45 -11.68 6.76
CA SER A 6 4.64 -11.94 5.57
C SER A 6 3.83 -10.69 5.24
N ILE A 7 3.95 -10.19 4.01
CA ILE A 7 3.41 -8.90 3.58
C ILE A 7 2.43 -9.11 2.42
N LEU A 8 1.19 -8.69 2.61
CA LEU A 8 0.23 -8.54 1.53
C LEU A 8 0.35 -7.12 0.96
N LEU A 9 0.75 -6.99 -0.31
CA LEU A 9 0.91 -5.71 -0.99
C LEU A 9 -0.24 -5.47 -1.97
N THR A 10 -0.85 -4.29 -1.92
CA THR A 10 -1.88 -3.85 -2.86
C THR A 10 -1.71 -2.37 -3.22
N ASN A 11 -2.58 -1.83 -4.08
CA ASN A 11 -2.67 -0.40 -4.43
C ASN A 11 -4.01 -0.09 -5.11
N ASP A 12 -4.21 1.14 -5.60
CA ASP A 12 -5.30 1.54 -6.49
C ASP A 12 -4.84 1.94 -7.91
N ASP A 13 -3.54 2.14 -8.13
CA ASP A 13 -2.99 2.47 -9.46
C ASP A 13 -2.85 1.26 -10.40
N GLY A 14 -3.05 0.03 -9.87
CA GLY A 14 -2.95 -1.23 -10.61
C GLY A 14 -1.62 -1.94 -10.46
N ILE A 15 -1.61 -3.25 -10.75
CA ILE A 15 -0.48 -4.17 -10.50
C ILE A 15 0.78 -3.82 -11.30
N GLU A 16 0.63 -3.17 -12.45
CA GLU A 16 1.75 -2.76 -13.32
C GLU A 16 2.32 -1.38 -12.94
N SER A 17 1.80 -0.72 -11.90
CA SER A 17 2.23 0.63 -11.56
C SER A 17 3.67 0.68 -11.03
N ALA A 18 4.37 1.79 -11.32
CA ALA A 18 5.74 2.01 -10.87
C ALA A 18 5.83 2.04 -9.33
N GLY A 19 4.81 2.59 -8.66
CA GLY A 19 4.73 2.68 -7.21
C GLY A 19 4.61 1.32 -6.53
N LEU A 20 3.78 0.42 -7.07
CA LEU A 20 3.66 -0.94 -6.55
C LEU A 20 4.95 -1.73 -6.74
N ARG A 21 5.55 -1.64 -7.93
CA ARG A 21 6.82 -2.31 -8.21
C ARG A 21 7.94 -1.83 -7.27
N ALA A 22 8.04 -0.52 -7.04
CA ALA A 22 9.05 0.04 -6.14
C ALA A 22 8.86 -0.45 -4.69
N LEU A 23 7.61 -0.47 -4.19
CA LEU A 23 7.31 -1.03 -2.87
C LEU A 23 7.59 -2.53 -2.80
N TYR A 24 7.20 -3.29 -3.83
CA TYR A 24 7.45 -4.74 -3.87
C TYR A 24 8.94 -5.05 -3.72
N ASP A 25 9.79 -4.42 -4.53
CA ASP A 25 11.23 -4.66 -4.51
C ASP A 25 11.86 -4.25 -3.15
N GLY A 26 11.45 -3.10 -2.58
CA GLY A 26 11.96 -2.66 -1.28
C GLY A 26 11.48 -3.52 -0.12
N LEU A 27 10.21 -3.94 -0.11
CA LEU A 27 9.66 -4.80 0.93
C LEU A 27 10.20 -6.23 0.87
N ALA A 28 10.56 -6.72 -0.33
CA ALA A 28 11.19 -8.03 -0.51
C ALA A 28 12.58 -8.14 0.15
N GLU A 29 13.22 -7.02 0.48
CA GLU A 29 14.48 -7.01 1.25
C GLU A 29 14.26 -7.31 2.74
N VAL A 30 13.04 -7.11 3.27
CA VAL A 30 12.73 -7.23 4.70
C VAL A 30 11.68 -8.28 5.04
N GLY A 31 10.94 -8.79 4.04
CA GLY A 31 9.87 -9.75 4.26
C GLY A 31 9.53 -10.59 3.03
N SER A 32 8.57 -11.49 3.20
CA SER A 32 7.99 -12.27 2.10
C SER A 32 6.79 -11.50 1.54
N VAL A 33 6.84 -11.05 0.29
CA VAL A 33 5.81 -10.20 -0.32
C VAL A 33 4.96 -10.98 -1.30
N THR A 34 3.64 -10.89 -1.15
CA THR A 34 2.66 -11.32 -2.16
C THR A 34 1.86 -10.10 -2.58
N ALA A 35 1.97 -9.69 -3.84
CA ALA A 35 1.11 -8.65 -4.39
C ALA A 35 -0.25 -9.22 -4.78
N VAL A 36 -1.32 -8.57 -4.32
CA VAL A 36 -2.69 -8.80 -4.79
C VAL A 36 -3.27 -7.42 -5.08
N ALA A 37 -3.29 -7.04 -6.34
CA ALA A 37 -3.59 -5.67 -6.73
C ALA A 37 -4.56 -5.62 -7.92
N PRO A 38 -5.29 -4.50 -8.12
CA PRO A 38 -6.19 -4.35 -9.26
C PRO A 38 -5.47 -4.57 -10.60
N ALA A 39 -6.14 -5.23 -11.54
CA ALA A 39 -5.63 -5.42 -12.89
C ALA A 39 -5.51 -4.11 -13.69
N SER A 40 -6.19 -3.06 -13.26
CA SER A 40 -6.17 -1.72 -13.86
C SER A 40 -6.41 -0.64 -12.82
N ASP A 41 -6.10 0.61 -13.16
CA ASP A 41 -6.30 1.79 -12.31
C ASP A 41 -7.74 1.86 -11.76
N GLN A 42 -7.85 2.05 -10.44
CA GLN A 42 -9.06 2.18 -9.64
C GLN A 42 -9.07 3.48 -8.82
N SER A 43 -8.39 4.51 -9.30
CA SER A 43 -8.28 5.80 -8.61
C SER A 43 -9.66 6.38 -8.22
N ALA A 44 -9.74 6.91 -7.00
CA ALA A 44 -10.94 7.52 -6.42
C ALA A 44 -12.18 6.61 -6.28
N VAL A 45 -12.02 5.29 -6.31
CA VAL A 45 -13.11 4.33 -6.15
C VAL A 45 -13.61 4.23 -4.70
N GLY A 46 -12.83 4.71 -3.74
CA GLY A 46 -13.11 4.61 -2.30
C GLY A 46 -13.17 3.16 -1.83
N ARG A 47 -14.06 2.86 -0.88
CA ARG A 47 -14.29 1.50 -0.33
C ARG A 47 -15.40 0.76 -1.06
N SER A 48 -15.43 0.83 -2.38
CA SER A 48 -16.33 -0.02 -3.16
C SER A 48 -15.90 -1.47 -3.08
N MET A 49 -16.88 -2.37 -3.06
CA MET A 49 -16.65 -3.81 -3.07
C MET A 49 -17.52 -4.49 -4.11
N SER A 50 -16.98 -5.54 -4.71
CA SER A 50 -17.66 -6.42 -5.67
C SER A 50 -18.19 -7.67 -4.97
N THR A 51 -19.19 -8.31 -5.57
CA THR A 51 -19.68 -9.61 -5.07
C THR A 51 -18.89 -10.79 -5.65
N GLU A 52 -18.25 -10.59 -6.80
CA GLU A 52 -17.42 -11.57 -7.49
C GLU A 52 -16.29 -10.83 -8.18
N VAL A 53 -15.10 -11.40 -8.18
CA VAL A 53 -13.93 -10.89 -8.89
C VAL A 53 -13.22 -12.01 -9.66
N ALA A 54 -12.62 -11.67 -10.81
CA ALA A 54 -11.70 -12.58 -11.49
C ALA A 54 -10.28 -12.34 -10.98
N VAL A 55 -9.52 -13.41 -10.80
CA VAL A 55 -8.13 -13.40 -10.33
C VAL A 55 -7.23 -14.05 -11.37
N HIS A 56 -6.13 -13.41 -11.69
CA HIS A 56 -5.13 -13.88 -12.66
C HIS A 56 -3.75 -13.95 -11.99
N GLU A 57 -2.98 -14.99 -12.31
CA GLU A 57 -1.58 -15.06 -11.85
C GLU A 57 -0.75 -13.93 -12.48
N HIS A 58 0.17 -13.38 -11.68
CA HIS A 58 1.10 -12.33 -12.09
C HIS A 58 2.49 -12.60 -11.52
N GLU A 59 3.56 -12.05 -12.11
CA GLU A 59 4.93 -12.28 -11.62
C GLU A 59 5.17 -11.80 -10.19
N LEU A 60 4.41 -10.80 -9.71
CA LEU A 60 4.46 -10.28 -8.34
C LEU A 60 3.47 -10.98 -7.39
N GLY A 61 2.58 -11.81 -7.92
CA GLY A 61 1.51 -12.47 -7.19
C GLY A 61 0.22 -12.60 -8.01
N TYR A 62 -0.77 -11.70 -7.83
CA TYR A 62 -2.09 -11.82 -8.45
C TYR A 62 -2.65 -10.46 -8.88
N ALA A 63 -3.17 -10.43 -10.12
CA ALA A 63 -3.98 -9.31 -10.64
C ALA A 63 -5.47 -9.62 -10.45
N VAL A 64 -6.23 -8.69 -9.88
CA VAL A 64 -7.66 -8.85 -9.56
C VAL A 64 -8.48 -7.89 -10.41
N GLU A 65 -9.53 -8.38 -11.08
CA GLU A 65 -10.53 -7.54 -11.75
C GLU A 65 -11.51 -6.99 -10.69
N GLY A 66 -11.03 -6.07 -9.86
CA GLY A 66 -11.75 -5.54 -8.70
C GLY A 66 -11.11 -4.28 -8.15
N THR A 67 -11.65 -3.82 -7.03
CA THR A 67 -11.19 -2.65 -6.29
C THR A 67 -10.02 -3.01 -5.35
N PRO A 68 -9.30 -2.02 -4.78
CA PRO A 68 -8.30 -2.29 -3.73
C PRO A 68 -8.86 -3.04 -2.52
N SER A 69 -10.10 -2.74 -2.10
CA SER A 69 -10.77 -3.49 -1.02
C SER A 69 -11.04 -4.94 -1.41
N ASP A 70 -11.45 -5.21 -2.65
CA ASP A 70 -11.61 -6.59 -3.15
C ASP A 70 -10.28 -7.34 -3.14
N CYS A 71 -9.17 -6.66 -3.49
CA CYS A 71 -7.83 -7.23 -3.46
C CYS A 71 -7.40 -7.65 -2.04
N VAL A 72 -7.69 -6.80 -1.04
CA VAL A 72 -7.42 -7.13 0.36
C VAL A 72 -8.22 -8.34 0.80
N VAL A 73 -9.53 -8.36 0.52
CA VAL A 73 -10.39 -9.50 0.88
C VAL A 73 -9.93 -10.79 0.22
N ALA A 74 -9.68 -10.77 -1.09
CA ALA A 74 -9.19 -11.94 -1.82
C ALA A 74 -7.80 -12.39 -1.33
N GLY A 75 -6.94 -11.43 -1.01
CA GLY A 75 -5.62 -11.67 -0.43
C GLY A 75 -5.69 -12.40 0.89
N LEU A 76 -6.47 -11.88 1.83
CA LEU A 76 -6.61 -12.41 3.19
C LEU A 76 -7.38 -13.74 3.24
N ASP A 77 -8.37 -13.93 2.35
CA ASP A 77 -9.20 -15.15 2.34
C ASP A 77 -8.51 -16.35 1.67
N ALA A 78 -7.74 -16.11 0.58
CA ALA A 78 -7.31 -17.21 -0.26
C ALA A 78 -5.91 -17.13 -0.88
N LEU A 79 -5.33 -15.94 -1.07
CA LEU A 79 -4.16 -15.76 -1.94
C LEU A 79 -2.86 -15.51 -1.19
N CYS A 80 -2.93 -15.00 0.04
CA CYS A 80 -1.78 -14.72 0.91
C CYS A 80 -2.06 -15.29 2.30
N ALA A 81 -1.38 -16.37 2.66
CA ALA A 81 -1.65 -17.06 3.93
C ALA A 81 -1.15 -16.23 5.12
N ASP A 82 -2.08 -15.82 5.99
CA ASP A 82 -1.83 -15.18 7.29
C ASP A 82 -0.75 -14.06 7.22
N PRO A 83 -0.95 -12.97 6.45
CA PRO A 83 0.02 -11.89 6.41
C PRO A 83 0.09 -11.16 7.75
N ASP A 84 1.32 -10.80 8.16
CA ASP A 84 1.57 -10.01 9.38
C ASP A 84 1.18 -8.54 9.19
N VAL A 85 1.18 -8.07 7.94
CA VAL A 85 0.84 -6.68 7.60
C VAL A 85 0.32 -6.56 6.17
N VAL A 86 -0.62 -5.65 5.96
CA VAL A 86 -1.05 -5.20 4.63
C VAL A 86 -0.39 -3.86 4.32
N VAL A 87 0.28 -3.76 3.18
CA VAL A 87 0.81 -2.49 2.64
C VAL A 87 0.00 -2.11 1.41
N SER A 88 -0.49 -0.86 1.36
CA SER A 88 -1.22 -0.33 0.22
C SER A 88 -0.50 0.90 -0.36
N GLY A 89 -0.18 0.86 -1.64
CA GLY A 89 0.50 1.94 -2.38
C GLY A 89 1.60 1.43 -3.32
N SER A 90 2.57 2.27 -3.68
CA SER A 90 2.72 3.68 -3.34
C SER A 90 1.91 4.54 -4.31
N ASN A 91 0.91 5.25 -3.80
CA ASN A 91 -0.05 6.02 -4.59
C ASN A 91 0.55 7.29 -5.20
N GLU A 92 0.11 7.63 -6.42
CA GLU A 92 0.49 8.86 -7.13
C GLU A 92 -0.38 10.05 -6.68
N GLY A 93 -0.12 10.59 -5.51
CA GLY A 93 -0.83 11.73 -4.93
C GLY A 93 -1.09 11.54 -3.45
N ALA A 94 -0.95 12.62 -2.68
CA ALA A 94 -1.09 12.56 -1.23
C ALA A 94 -2.53 12.24 -0.80
N ASN A 95 -2.66 11.36 0.18
CA ASN A 95 -3.92 11.04 0.84
C ASN A 95 -3.99 11.77 2.19
N LEU A 96 -4.36 13.06 2.16
CA LEU A 96 -4.42 13.97 3.30
C LEU A 96 -5.79 14.63 3.42
N GLY A 97 -6.28 14.71 4.66
CA GLY A 97 -7.56 15.37 5.01
C GLY A 97 -8.79 14.49 4.71
N MET A 98 -9.83 14.68 5.51
CA MET A 98 -11.05 13.86 5.53
C MET A 98 -11.71 13.67 4.17
N TYR A 99 -11.69 14.71 3.32
CA TYR A 99 -12.32 14.65 2.00
C TYR A 99 -11.60 13.66 1.06
N VAL A 100 -10.27 13.63 1.09
CA VAL A 100 -9.45 12.74 0.25
C VAL A 100 -9.46 11.32 0.82
N LEU A 101 -9.27 11.18 2.13
CA LEU A 101 -9.24 9.86 2.81
C LEU A 101 -10.48 9.02 2.50
N GLY A 102 -11.68 9.63 2.51
CA GLY A 102 -12.92 8.92 2.22
C GLY A 102 -13.09 8.48 0.76
N ARG A 103 -12.22 8.91 -0.17
CA ARG A 103 -12.24 8.57 -1.60
C ARG A 103 -11.04 7.75 -2.05
N SER A 104 -10.00 7.72 -1.24
CA SER A 104 -8.76 7.02 -1.55
C SER A 104 -8.97 5.51 -1.60
N GLY A 105 -8.62 4.89 -2.71
CA GLY A 105 -8.53 3.43 -2.81
C GLY A 105 -7.38 2.89 -1.96
N THR A 106 -6.24 3.58 -1.95
CA THR A 106 -5.06 3.25 -1.14
C THR A 106 -5.38 3.17 0.35
N VAL A 107 -5.99 4.23 0.92
CA VAL A 107 -6.36 4.27 2.35
C VAL A 107 -7.50 3.30 2.63
N SER A 108 -8.44 3.13 1.70
CA SER A 108 -9.55 2.20 1.85
C SER A 108 -9.09 0.75 1.98
N ALA A 109 -8.05 0.36 1.25
CA ALA A 109 -7.44 -0.97 1.40
C ALA A 109 -6.83 -1.18 2.79
N ALA A 110 -6.14 -0.18 3.34
CA ALA A 110 -5.61 -0.26 4.70
C ALA A 110 -6.72 -0.33 5.75
N VAL A 111 -7.79 0.46 5.57
CA VAL A 111 -8.98 0.38 6.44
C VAL A 111 -9.66 -0.98 6.35
N GLU A 112 -9.74 -1.58 5.15
CA GLU A 112 -10.31 -2.93 4.98
C GLU A 112 -9.49 -3.97 5.74
N ALA A 113 -8.15 -3.95 5.62
CA ALA A 113 -7.27 -4.84 6.38
C ALA A 113 -7.47 -4.70 7.90
N ALA A 114 -7.60 -3.48 8.40
CA ALA A 114 -7.85 -3.20 9.81
C ALA A 114 -9.18 -3.82 10.30
N TYR A 115 -10.24 -3.84 9.47
CA TYR A 115 -11.49 -4.54 9.80
C TYR A 115 -11.32 -6.06 9.91
N PHE A 116 -10.34 -6.64 9.23
CA PHE A 116 -9.96 -8.05 9.38
C PHE A 116 -8.97 -8.27 10.55
N GLY A 117 -8.61 -7.22 11.27
CA GLY A 117 -7.68 -7.29 12.40
C GLY A 117 -6.21 -7.43 12.00
N VAL A 118 -5.88 -7.10 10.75
CA VAL A 118 -4.50 -7.14 10.25
C VAL A 118 -3.93 -5.71 10.24
N PRO A 119 -2.76 -5.46 10.85
CA PRO A 119 -2.07 -4.19 10.78
C PRO A 119 -1.89 -3.71 9.34
N ALA A 120 -2.01 -2.40 9.09
CA ALA A 120 -1.90 -1.91 7.72
C ALA A 120 -1.15 -0.58 7.60
N ILE A 121 -0.49 -0.38 6.45
CA ILE A 121 0.24 0.85 6.11
C ILE A 121 -0.22 1.31 4.72
N ALA A 122 -0.85 2.49 4.66
CA ALA A 122 -1.13 3.17 3.40
C ALA A 122 0.00 4.14 3.07
N THR A 123 0.56 4.06 1.87
CA THR A 123 1.71 4.87 1.44
C THR A 123 1.40 5.65 0.17
N SER A 124 1.69 6.94 0.19
CA SER A 124 1.41 7.87 -0.90
C SER A 124 2.56 8.83 -1.14
N LEU A 125 2.71 9.32 -2.38
CA LEU A 125 3.59 10.43 -2.71
C LEU A 125 2.85 11.76 -2.60
N PHE A 126 3.48 12.76 -2.02
CA PHE A 126 3.06 14.15 -2.14
C PHE A 126 3.60 14.71 -3.46
N LEU A 127 2.72 14.82 -4.46
CA LEU A 127 3.07 15.36 -5.76
C LEU A 127 2.76 16.86 -5.81
N PRO A 128 3.66 17.69 -6.34
CA PRO A 128 3.36 19.08 -6.67
C PRO A 128 2.33 19.16 -7.80
N GLN A 129 1.53 20.22 -7.82
CA GLN A 129 0.38 20.35 -8.72
C GLN A 129 0.72 20.15 -10.20
N GLU A 130 1.89 20.58 -10.63
CA GLU A 130 2.37 20.45 -12.01
C GLU A 130 2.70 19.01 -12.44
N LYS A 131 2.80 18.09 -11.48
CA LYS A 131 3.05 16.66 -11.74
C LYS A 131 1.79 15.79 -11.73
N PHE A 132 0.64 16.34 -11.35
CA PHE A 132 -0.60 15.56 -11.33
C PHE A 132 -0.97 15.04 -12.73
N GLY A 133 -1.17 13.72 -12.85
CA GLY A 133 -1.55 13.05 -14.09
C GLY A 133 -0.42 12.88 -15.12
N ALA A 134 0.82 13.21 -14.75
CA ALA A 134 1.99 12.99 -15.61
C ALA A 134 2.59 11.58 -15.44
N GLY A 135 2.12 10.82 -14.44
CA GLY A 135 2.72 9.56 -14.02
C GLY A 135 4.01 9.77 -13.23
N THR A 136 4.42 8.74 -12.52
CA THR A 136 5.66 8.73 -11.75
C THR A 136 6.61 7.65 -12.24
N SER A 137 7.90 7.87 -12.06
CA SER A 137 8.93 6.87 -12.32
C SER A 137 9.21 6.06 -11.05
N TYR A 138 9.76 4.86 -11.21
CA TYR A 138 10.19 3.98 -10.12
C TYR A 138 11.05 4.72 -9.06
N ASP A 139 12.05 5.51 -9.50
CA ASP A 139 12.97 6.21 -8.60
C ASP A 139 12.29 7.31 -7.77
N GLU A 140 11.17 7.85 -8.23
CA GLU A 140 10.42 8.87 -7.48
C GLU A 140 9.74 8.32 -6.23
N HIS A 141 9.58 7.01 -6.11
CA HIS A 141 9.03 6.35 -4.92
C HIS A 141 10.05 6.04 -3.84
N ARG A 142 11.35 6.29 -4.04
CA ARG A 142 12.45 5.89 -3.14
C ARG A 142 12.23 6.29 -1.68
N ASP A 143 11.79 7.51 -1.39
CA ASP A 143 11.59 7.97 0.00
C ASP A 143 10.32 7.37 0.62
N ALA A 144 9.27 7.11 -0.18
CA ALA A 144 8.09 6.38 0.23
C ALA A 144 8.42 4.92 0.57
N VAL A 145 9.17 4.24 -0.30
CA VAL A 145 9.66 2.87 -0.08
C VAL A 145 10.46 2.79 1.22
N ARG A 146 11.45 3.68 1.40
CA ARG A 146 12.29 3.70 2.59
C ARG A 146 11.48 3.90 3.89
N ALA A 147 10.51 4.81 3.87
CA ALA A 147 9.65 5.05 5.03
C ALA A 147 8.78 3.83 5.35
N THR A 148 8.19 3.21 4.32
CA THR A 148 7.33 2.04 4.48
C THR A 148 8.11 0.82 4.96
N THR A 149 9.28 0.54 4.37
CA THR A 149 10.16 -0.56 4.79
C THR A 149 10.56 -0.39 6.27
N TYR A 150 10.97 0.81 6.67
CA TYR A 150 11.30 1.10 8.07
C TYR A 150 10.11 0.83 9.01
N LEU A 151 8.89 1.22 8.62
CA LEU A 151 7.70 0.99 9.44
C LEU A 151 7.35 -0.51 9.51
N VAL A 152 7.47 -1.27 8.43
CA VAL A 152 7.27 -2.73 8.45
C VAL A 152 8.25 -3.40 9.40
N GLU A 153 9.53 -3.02 9.39
CA GLU A 153 10.54 -3.61 10.27
C GLU A 153 10.34 -3.27 11.76
N HIS A 154 9.77 -2.10 12.08
CA HIS A 154 9.77 -1.58 13.44
C HIS A 154 8.38 -1.47 14.07
N ALA A 155 7.35 -1.12 13.30
CA ALA A 155 6.02 -0.86 13.87
C ALA A 155 5.33 -2.13 14.37
N LEU A 156 5.59 -3.27 13.74
CA LEU A 156 4.99 -4.56 14.14
C LEU A 156 5.44 -5.00 15.53
N GLU A 157 6.67 -4.66 15.94
CA GLU A 157 7.25 -5.09 17.23
C GLU A 157 7.08 -4.06 18.35
N THR A 158 6.78 -2.80 18.02
CA THR A 158 6.79 -1.68 19.00
C THR A 158 5.45 -1.41 19.67
N GLY A 159 4.40 -2.15 19.32
CA GLY A 159 3.05 -1.97 19.86
C GLY A 159 2.32 -0.75 19.29
N VAL A 160 2.81 -0.15 18.21
CA VAL A 160 2.14 0.99 17.55
C VAL A 160 0.73 0.64 17.08
N PHE A 161 0.53 -0.61 16.66
CA PHE A 161 -0.77 -1.12 16.24
C PHE A 161 -1.69 -1.56 17.39
N ASP A 162 -1.25 -1.43 18.66
CA ASP A 162 -2.14 -1.54 19.82
C ASP A 162 -3.01 -0.27 19.97
N ASP A 163 -2.51 0.88 19.48
CA ASP A 163 -3.15 2.19 19.57
C ASP A 163 -3.67 2.73 18.22
N ALA A 164 -3.22 2.15 17.09
CA ALA A 164 -3.58 2.60 15.74
C ALA A 164 -3.99 1.42 14.86
N ASP A 165 -5.16 1.49 14.24
CA ASP A 165 -5.65 0.44 13.34
C ASP A 165 -4.82 0.37 12.04
N TYR A 166 -4.35 1.51 11.54
CA TYR A 166 -3.48 1.61 10.37
C TYR A 166 -2.62 2.88 10.42
N LEU A 167 -1.52 2.89 9.66
CA LEU A 167 -0.66 4.05 9.46
C LEU A 167 -0.87 4.64 8.05
N ASN A 168 -0.91 5.97 7.95
CA ASN A 168 -1.02 6.67 6.67
C ASN A 168 0.23 7.52 6.42
N VAL A 169 1.06 7.08 5.49
CA VAL A 169 2.34 7.69 5.12
C VAL A 169 2.16 8.58 3.89
N ASN A 170 2.66 9.82 3.95
CA ASN A 170 2.73 10.70 2.80
C ASN A 170 4.17 11.20 2.65
N ALA A 171 4.89 10.66 1.68
CA ALA A 171 6.29 10.96 1.42
C ALA A 171 6.44 12.03 0.34
N PRO A 172 7.41 12.96 0.46
CA PRO A 172 7.74 13.87 -0.63
C PRO A 172 8.43 13.13 -1.78
N LEU A 173 8.52 13.77 -2.94
CA LEU A 173 9.45 13.35 -3.98
C LEU A 173 10.89 13.39 -3.43
N PRO A 174 11.75 12.43 -3.85
CA PRO A 174 13.13 12.40 -3.40
C PRO A 174 13.90 13.68 -3.70
N GLY A 175 14.57 14.21 -2.68
CA GLY A 175 15.50 15.33 -2.80
C GLY A 175 16.98 14.91 -2.71
N ASP A 176 17.87 15.89 -2.58
CA ASP A 176 19.31 15.65 -2.39
C ASP A 176 19.64 14.96 -1.07
N THR A 177 18.78 15.11 -0.06
CA THR A 177 18.89 14.45 1.23
C THR A 177 17.60 13.68 1.52
N PRO A 178 17.71 12.50 2.18
CA PRO A 178 16.54 11.73 2.55
C PRO A 178 15.58 12.53 3.44
N ALA A 179 14.28 12.44 3.17
CA ALA A 179 13.27 13.04 4.01
C ALA A 179 13.27 12.43 5.42
N GLN A 180 12.98 13.26 6.43
CA GLN A 180 12.79 12.81 7.80
C GLN A 180 11.32 12.50 8.04
N MET A 181 11.04 11.44 8.79
CA MET A 181 9.69 11.08 9.19
C MET A 181 9.24 11.90 10.40
N ALA A 182 8.01 12.36 10.38
CA ALA A 182 7.35 13.00 11.53
C ALA A 182 5.96 12.40 11.72
N ILE A 183 5.56 12.17 12.97
CA ILE A 183 4.20 11.78 13.33
C ILE A 183 3.36 13.06 13.42
N THR A 184 2.21 13.05 12.78
CA THR A 184 1.20 14.13 12.83
C THR A 184 -0.10 13.58 13.40
N THR A 185 -0.79 14.41 14.19
CA THR A 185 -2.10 14.10 14.80
C THR A 185 -3.17 15.02 14.25
#